data_0ae68542f75f0dd118396678222a58fc
#
_entry.id   0ae68542f75f0dd118396678222a58fc
#
_cell.length_a   1.000
_cell.length_b   1.000
_cell.length_c   1.000
_cell.angle_alpha   90.00
_cell.angle_beta   90.00
_cell.angle_gamma   90.00
#
_symmetry.space_group_name_H-M   'P 1'
#
loop_
_entity.id
_entity.type
_entity.pdbx_description
1 polymer ?
#
loop_
_entity_poly.entity_id
_entity_poly.type
_entity_poly.pdbx_seq_one_letter_code
_entity_poly.pdbx_strand_id
1 'polypeptide(L)'
;MIKINENVLSNDLSPYLKQHKDNPVNWQIWSRETLKYSKENKRPILLSIGYASCHWCHVMAHESFEDSETANLMNELFVNIKVDREERPDLDFIFQSSFQLFNQSGGGWPLTMFLDEMEFLLWEELIFQKTQNMACHHSKKF
;
A
#
# COMPACT_ATOMS: atom_id res chain seq x y z
N MET A 1 16.99 -4.93 -12.20
CA MET A 1 16.61 -6.06 -11.32
C MET A 1 15.93 -5.55 -10.07
N ILE A 2 14.79 -6.12 -9.73
CA ILE A 2 14.01 -5.68 -8.57
C ILE A 2 14.71 -6.05 -7.25
N LYS A 3 14.73 -5.12 -6.30
CA LYS A 3 15.31 -5.32 -4.96
C LYS A 3 14.20 -5.53 -3.94
N ILE A 4 13.55 -6.69 -4.00
CA ILE A 4 12.34 -6.96 -3.22
C ILE A 4 12.58 -7.02 -1.71
N ASN A 5 13.79 -7.33 -1.28
CA ASN A 5 14.16 -7.44 0.12
C ASN A 5 14.72 -6.13 0.70
N GLU A 6 14.55 -5.03 -0.02
CA GLU A 6 15.02 -3.71 0.39
C GLU A 6 13.89 -2.68 0.28
N ASN A 7 13.97 -1.65 1.10
CA ASN A 7 13.16 -0.45 0.93
C ASN A 7 13.85 0.44 -0.12
N VAL A 8 13.22 0.61 -1.29
CA VAL A 8 13.83 1.31 -2.43
C VAL A 8 13.45 2.80 -2.51
N LEU A 9 12.72 3.32 -1.52
CA LEU A 9 12.16 4.68 -1.59
C LEU A 9 13.18 5.80 -1.52
N SER A 10 14.39 5.52 -1.01
CA SER A 10 15.46 6.52 -0.95
C SER A 10 15.90 7.02 -2.34
N ASN A 11 15.69 6.23 -3.37
CA ASN A 11 16.08 6.53 -4.74
C ASN A 11 14.98 7.27 -5.53
N ASP A 12 13.81 7.45 -4.93
CA ASP A 12 12.69 8.10 -5.60
C ASP A 12 12.80 9.62 -5.51
N LEU A 13 12.16 10.32 -6.45
CA LEU A 13 12.14 11.78 -6.47
C LEU A 13 11.01 12.37 -5.62
N SER A 14 10.00 11.57 -5.29
CA SER A 14 8.87 12.00 -4.48
C SER A 14 9.29 12.34 -3.06
N PRO A 15 9.02 13.58 -2.56
CA PRO A 15 9.26 13.91 -1.16
C PRO A 15 8.48 13.02 -0.20
N TYR A 16 7.25 12.66 -0.56
CA TYR A 16 6.42 11.76 0.25
C TYR A 16 7.04 10.37 0.37
N LEU A 17 7.46 9.78 -0.74
CA LEU A 17 8.09 8.45 -0.70
C LEU A 17 9.39 8.50 0.09
N LYS A 18 10.18 9.54 -0.05
CA LYS A 18 11.42 9.71 0.74
C LYS A 18 11.17 9.81 2.24
N GLN A 19 10.01 10.29 2.68
CA GLN A 19 9.64 10.30 4.10
C GLN A 19 9.56 8.89 4.70
N HIS A 20 9.37 7.88 3.87
CA HIS A 20 9.25 6.47 4.27
C HIS A 20 10.48 5.64 3.96
N LYS A 21 11.58 6.25 3.55
CA LYS A 21 12.82 5.56 3.15
C LYS A 21 13.46 4.75 4.28
N ASP A 22 13.22 5.13 5.53
CA ASP A 22 13.79 4.48 6.70
C ASP A 22 12.82 3.54 7.41
N ASN A 23 11.62 3.33 6.86
CA ASN A 23 10.69 2.34 7.38
C ASN A 23 11.31 0.93 7.25
N PRO A 24 11.11 0.04 8.23
CA PRO A 24 11.55 -1.35 8.12
C PRO A 24 10.76 -2.19 7.10
N VAL A 25 9.70 -1.63 6.51
CA VAL A 25 8.97 -2.24 5.41
C VAL A 25 9.80 -2.19 4.14
N ASN A 26 9.88 -3.28 3.40
CA ASN A 26 10.56 -3.36 2.10
C ASN A 26 9.74 -2.71 0.99
N TRP A 27 9.49 -1.41 1.12
CA TRP A 27 8.66 -0.65 0.19
C TRP A 27 9.19 -0.67 -1.23
N GLN A 28 8.30 -0.94 -2.17
CA GLN A 28 8.54 -0.88 -3.61
C GLN A 28 7.72 0.27 -4.21
N ILE A 29 8.08 0.68 -5.42
CA ILE A 29 7.28 1.62 -6.20
C ILE A 29 6.33 0.86 -7.12
N TRP A 30 5.28 1.53 -7.58
CA TRP A 30 4.39 0.99 -8.60
C TRP A 30 5.13 0.98 -9.92
N SER A 31 5.49 -0.20 -10.40
CA SER A 31 6.20 -0.39 -11.65
C SER A 31 5.81 -1.72 -12.29
N ARG A 32 6.04 -1.82 -13.59
CA ARG A 32 5.81 -3.07 -14.30
C ARG A 32 6.62 -4.21 -13.70
N GLU A 33 7.85 -3.94 -13.29
CA GLU A 33 8.75 -4.93 -12.68
C GLU A 33 8.22 -5.44 -11.34
N THR A 34 7.71 -4.54 -10.50
CA THR A 34 7.12 -4.90 -9.20
C THR A 34 5.87 -5.75 -9.37
N LEU A 35 5.00 -5.36 -10.30
CA LEU A 35 3.77 -6.11 -10.60
C LEU A 35 4.08 -7.49 -11.18
N LYS A 36 5.08 -7.56 -12.06
CA LYS A 36 5.56 -8.83 -12.63
C LYS A 36 6.09 -9.76 -11.55
N TYR A 37 6.89 -9.23 -10.62
CA TYR A 37 7.41 -9.99 -9.49
C TYR A 37 6.28 -10.59 -8.64
N SER A 38 5.28 -9.78 -8.30
CA SER A 38 4.11 -10.22 -7.55
C SER A 38 3.43 -11.41 -8.24
N LYS A 39 3.20 -11.28 -9.54
CA LYS A 39 2.55 -12.31 -10.35
C LYS A 39 3.37 -13.60 -10.43
N GLU A 40 4.66 -13.49 -10.73
CA GLU A 40 5.55 -14.65 -10.89
C GLU A 40 5.75 -15.42 -9.59
N ASN A 41 5.75 -14.72 -8.45
CA ASN A 41 5.97 -15.32 -7.14
C ASN A 41 4.69 -15.58 -6.36
N LYS A 42 3.53 -15.32 -6.97
CA LYS A 42 2.20 -15.52 -6.37
C LYS A 42 2.08 -14.86 -5.00
N ARG A 43 2.58 -13.63 -4.89
CA ARG A 43 2.52 -12.84 -3.66
C ARG A 43 1.55 -11.68 -3.83
N PRO A 44 0.55 -11.57 -2.94
CA PRO A 44 -0.39 -10.45 -3.02
C PRO A 44 0.29 -9.13 -2.72
N ILE A 45 -0.31 -8.05 -3.21
CA ILE A 45 0.21 -6.70 -3.02
C ILE A 45 -0.52 -6.01 -1.88
N LEU A 46 0.23 -5.38 -0.99
CA LEU A 46 -0.30 -4.39 -0.07
C LEU A 46 0.04 -3.01 -0.65
N LEU A 47 -1.00 -2.27 -1.03
CA LEU A 47 -0.87 -0.95 -1.64
C LEU A 47 -1.21 0.13 -0.62
N SER A 48 -0.33 1.10 -0.45
CA SER A 48 -0.55 2.25 0.42
C SER A 48 -0.42 3.53 -0.39
N ILE A 49 -1.48 4.33 -0.42
CA ILE A 49 -1.52 5.60 -1.16
C ILE A 49 -1.70 6.75 -0.19
N GLY A 50 -0.87 7.78 -0.33
CA GLY A 50 -0.93 8.96 0.50
C GLY A 50 -0.28 10.16 -0.18
N TYR A 51 0.04 11.19 0.61
CA TYR A 51 0.71 12.39 0.12
C TYR A 51 1.48 13.08 1.26
N ALA A 52 2.38 14.01 0.90
CA ALA A 52 3.36 14.57 1.84
C ALA A 52 2.73 15.31 3.03
N SER A 53 1.68 16.08 2.81
CA SER A 53 1.01 16.86 3.87
C SER A 53 -0.19 16.15 4.50
N CYS A 54 -0.34 14.85 4.29
CA CYS A 54 -1.40 14.03 4.86
C CYS A 54 -1.10 13.70 6.32
N HIS A 55 -1.85 14.30 7.24
CA HIS A 55 -1.67 14.06 8.68
C HIS A 55 -1.82 12.59 9.06
N TRP A 56 -2.92 11.96 8.61
CA TRP A 56 -3.21 10.56 8.94
C TRP A 56 -2.24 9.57 8.30
N CYS A 57 -1.61 9.94 7.18
CA CYS A 57 -0.55 9.13 6.58
C CYS A 57 0.67 9.08 7.51
N HIS A 58 1.02 10.19 8.14
CA HIS A 58 2.11 10.25 9.12
C HIS A 58 1.77 9.47 10.39
N VAL A 59 0.54 9.56 10.87
CA VAL A 59 0.08 8.80 12.04
C VAL A 59 0.19 7.31 11.77
N MET A 60 -0.30 6.84 10.62
CA MET A 60 -0.21 5.42 10.25
C MET A 60 1.23 4.95 10.09
N ALA A 61 2.10 5.78 9.50
CA ALA A 61 3.52 5.46 9.38
C ALA A 61 4.15 5.25 10.75
N HIS A 62 3.91 6.18 11.68
CA HIS A 62 4.47 6.12 13.02
C HIS A 62 3.97 4.88 13.80
N GLU A 63 2.71 4.55 13.68
CA GLU A 63 2.11 3.45 14.46
C GLU A 63 2.32 2.06 13.85
N SER A 64 2.41 1.96 12.53
CA SER A 64 2.44 0.66 11.84
C SER A 64 3.71 0.44 11.02
N PHE A 65 4.06 1.39 10.16
CA PHE A 65 5.15 1.19 9.20
C PHE A 65 6.55 1.33 9.82
N GLU A 66 6.66 1.97 10.97
CA GLU A 66 7.89 2.07 11.74
C GLU A 66 8.04 0.93 12.76
N ASP A 67 6.96 0.18 13.01
CA ASP A 67 6.96 -0.96 13.91
C ASP A 67 7.58 -2.19 13.25
N SER A 68 8.63 -2.74 13.88
CA SER A 68 9.39 -3.86 13.32
C SER A 68 8.59 -5.15 13.20
N GLU A 69 7.71 -5.46 14.14
CA GLU A 69 6.86 -6.66 14.07
C GLU A 69 5.88 -6.58 12.92
N THR A 70 5.20 -5.44 12.78
CA THR A 70 4.27 -5.19 11.69
C THR A 70 5.00 -5.25 10.35
N ALA A 71 6.17 -4.60 10.27
CA ALA A 71 6.97 -4.59 9.05
C ALA A 71 7.44 -5.99 8.65
N ASN A 72 7.88 -6.80 9.61
CA ASN A 72 8.29 -8.18 9.32
C ASN A 72 7.13 -9.00 8.76
N LEU A 73 5.95 -8.85 9.31
CA LEU A 73 4.76 -9.53 8.83
C LEU A 73 4.39 -9.07 7.41
N MET A 74 4.42 -7.77 7.16
CA MET A 74 4.18 -7.19 5.84
C MET A 74 5.19 -7.70 4.81
N ASN A 75 6.46 -7.73 5.18
CA ASN A 75 7.54 -8.19 4.29
C ASN A 75 7.43 -9.69 3.97
N GLU A 76 6.95 -10.48 4.90
CA GLU A 76 6.76 -11.91 4.72
C GLU A 76 5.58 -12.22 3.81
N LEU A 77 4.45 -11.52 3.99
CA LEU A 77 3.18 -11.87 3.36
C LEU A 77 2.93 -11.16 2.03
N PHE A 78 3.48 -9.96 1.83
CA PHE A 78 3.08 -9.10 0.73
C PHE A 78 4.27 -8.56 -0.05
N VAL A 79 3.99 -8.19 -1.30
CA VAL A 79 4.77 -7.19 -2.01
C VAL A 79 4.19 -5.84 -1.61
N ASN A 80 4.96 -5.00 -0.94
CA ASN A 80 4.47 -3.74 -0.38
C ASN A 80 4.80 -2.58 -1.31
N ILE A 81 3.78 -1.89 -1.79
CA ILE A 81 3.91 -0.78 -2.74
C ILE A 81 3.43 0.51 -2.10
N LYS A 82 4.26 1.53 -2.15
CA LYS A 82 3.93 2.88 -1.68
C LYS A 82 3.72 3.79 -2.89
N VAL A 83 2.62 4.55 -2.89
CA VAL A 83 2.26 5.45 -4.00
C VAL A 83 2.01 6.85 -3.45
N ASP A 84 2.60 7.83 -4.14
CA ASP A 84 2.32 9.25 -3.91
C ASP A 84 1.20 9.67 -4.88
N ARG A 85 0.05 10.07 -4.34
CA ARG A 85 -1.08 10.50 -5.15
C ARG A 85 -0.79 11.76 -5.99
N GLU A 86 0.15 12.58 -5.54
CA GLU A 86 0.52 13.80 -6.27
C GLU A 86 1.31 13.49 -7.54
N GLU A 87 2.09 12.40 -7.54
CA GLU A 87 2.81 11.92 -8.73
C GLU A 87 1.99 10.97 -9.58
N ARG A 88 1.13 10.18 -8.96
CA ARG A 88 0.30 9.19 -9.64
C ARG A 88 -1.19 9.39 -9.31
N PRO A 89 -1.76 10.54 -9.73
CA PRO A 89 -3.19 10.81 -9.51
C PRO A 89 -4.11 9.82 -10.23
N ASP A 90 -3.64 9.20 -11.30
CA ASP A 90 -4.33 8.14 -12.03
C ASP A 90 -4.58 6.91 -11.15
N LEU A 91 -3.56 6.45 -10.44
CA LEU A 91 -3.68 5.32 -9.53
C LEU A 91 -4.58 5.66 -8.34
N ASP A 92 -4.40 6.84 -7.77
CA ASP A 92 -5.26 7.31 -6.68
C ASP A 92 -6.73 7.32 -7.09
N PHE A 93 -7.04 7.85 -8.27
CA PHE A 93 -8.41 7.88 -8.79
C PHE A 93 -9.00 6.48 -8.95
N ILE A 94 -8.24 5.56 -9.55
CA ILE A 94 -8.70 4.19 -9.79
C ILE A 94 -8.99 3.48 -8.47
N PHE A 95 -8.08 3.52 -7.51
CA PHE A 95 -8.23 2.79 -6.27
C PHE A 95 -9.20 3.47 -5.29
N GLN A 96 -9.28 4.79 -5.26
CA GLN A 96 -10.32 5.50 -4.52
C GLN A 96 -11.71 5.19 -5.06
N SER A 97 -11.86 5.16 -6.38
CA SER A 97 -13.13 4.82 -7.03
C SER A 97 -13.55 3.38 -6.71
N SER A 98 -12.62 2.44 -6.77
CA SER A 98 -12.87 1.05 -6.40
C SER A 98 -13.29 0.93 -4.95
N PHE A 99 -12.60 1.61 -4.05
CA PHE A 99 -12.91 1.63 -2.63
C PHE A 99 -14.33 2.17 -2.37
N GLN A 100 -14.68 3.30 -2.99
CA GLN A 100 -16.00 3.91 -2.84
C GLN A 100 -17.11 3.02 -3.37
N LEU A 101 -16.87 2.36 -4.51
CA LEU A 101 -17.83 1.48 -5.13
C LEU A 101 -18.21 0.31 -4.20
N PHE A 102 -17.25 -0.25 -3.49
CA PHE A 102 -17.48 -1.39 -2.62
C PHE A 102 -17.95 -1.00 -1.22
N ASN A 103 -17.45 0.09 -0.67
CA ASN A 103 -17.81 0.53 0.67
C ASN A 103 -19.08 1.37 0.73
N GLN A 104 -19.56 1.88 -0.40
CA GLN A 104 -20.67 2.84 -0.47
C GLN A 104 -20.45 4.08 0.40
N SER A 105 -19.19 4.38 0.70
CA SER A 105 -18.79 5.54 1.50
C SER A 105 -17.55 6.17 0.86
N GLY A 106 -17.30 7.43 1.14
CA GLY A 106 -16.14 8.14 0.61
C GLY A 106 -14.82 7.48 1.04
N GLY A 107 -13.86 7.47 0.15
CA GLY A 107 -12.50 7.08 0.46
C GLY A 107 -11.77 8.15 1.27
N GLY A 108 -10.49 8.03 1.39
CA GLY A 108 -9.64 8.99 2.10
C GLY A 108 -8.20 8.56 2.05
N TRP A 109 -7.36 9.29 2.78
CA TRP A 109 -5.95 8.99 2.88
C TRP A 109 -5.54 8.85 4.34
N PRO A 110 -4.63 7.91 4.64
CA PRO A 110 -4.02 6.97 3.70
C PRO A 110 -5.02 5.93 3.23
N LEU A 111 -4.92 5.52 1.97
CA LEU A 111 -5.70 4.41 1.44
C LEU A 111 -4.82 3.17 1.46
N THR A 112 -5.28 2.11 2.11
CA THR A 112 -4.60 0.81 2.11
C THR A 112 -5.49 -0.21 1.42
N MET A 113 -4.95 -0.87 0.40
CA MET A 113 -5.66 -1.90 -0.36
C MET A 113 -4.81 -3.15 -0.50
N PHE A 114 -5.48 -4.29 -0.59
CA PHE A 114 -4.85 -5.58 -0.85
C PHE A 114 -5.24 -6.03 -2.24
N LEU A 115 -4.26 -6.30 -3.09
CA LEU A 115 -4.46 -6.67 -4.47
C LEU A 115 -3.96 -8.09 -4.69
N ASP A 116 -4.72 -8.85 -5.47
CA ASP A 116 -4.30 -10.18 -5.88
C ASP A 116 -3.18 -10.08 -6.93
N GLU A 117 -2.29 -11.05 -6.92
CA GLU A 117 -1.16 -11.10 -7.86
C GLU A 117 -1.56 -11.44 -9.29
N MET A 118 -2.74 -11.99 -9.50
CA MET A 118 -3.17 -12.50 -10.80
C MET A 118 -3.99 -11.49 -11.60
N GLU A 119 -5.05 -10.97 -11.02
CA GLU A 119 -5.96 -10.04 -11.71
C GLU A 119 -6.69 -9.14 -10.71
N PHE A 120 -6.46 -7.86 -10.78
CA PHE A 120 -7.01 -6.86 -9.87
C PHE A 120 -8.53 -6.80 -9.84
N LEU A 121 -9.19 -7.18 -10.93
CA LEU A 121 -10.63 -7.02 -11.11
C LEU A 121 -11.46 -8.23 -10.67
N LEU A 122 -10.89 -9.43 -10.69
CA LEU A 122 -11.61 -10.66 -10.33
C LEU A 122 -11.72 -10.91 -8.83
N TRP A 123 -10.88 -10.25 -8.05
CA TRP A 123 -10.82 -10.45 -6.61
C TRP A 123 -11.32 -9.25 -5.81
N GLU A 124 -12.01 -8.34 -6.48
CA GLU A 124 -12.51 -7.11 -5.87
C GLU A 124 -13.29 -7.39 -4.57
N GLU A 125 -14.17 -8.37 -4.59
CA GLU A 125 -14.97 -8.72 -3.42
C GLU A 125 -14.13 -9.27 -2.25
N LEU A 126 -13.15 -10.11 -2.56
CA LEU A 126 -12.29 -10.73 -1.54
C LEU A 126 -11.27 -9.75 -0.96
N ILE A 127 -10.71 -8.92 -1.82
CA ILE A 127 -9.81 -7.83 -1.45
C ILE A 127 -10.54 -6.86 -0.54
N PHE A 128 -11.76 -6.51 -0.91
CA PHE A 128 -12.63 -5.62 -0.19
C PHE A 128 -12.95 -6.14 1.22
N GLN A 129 -13.35 -7.41 1.34
CA GLN A 129 -13.62 -8.01 2.64
C GLN A 129 -12.38 -8.03 3.53
N LYS A 130 -11.22 -8.33 2.97
CA LYS A 130 -9.95 -8.31 3.71
C LYS A 130 -9.58 -6.89 4.15
N THR A 131 -9.74 -5.92 3.26
CA THR A 131 -9.50 -4.50 3.57
C THR A 131 -10.43 -3.99 4.66
N GLN A 132 -11.73 -4.35 4.59
CA GLN A 132 -12.69 -4.02 5.64
C GLN A 132 -12.30 -4.63 6.99
N ASN A 133 -11.93 -5.89 7.00
CA ASN A 133 -11.53 -6.57 8.23
C ASN A 133 -10.30 -5.94 8.86
N MET A 134 -9.31 -5.54 8.06
CA MET A 134 -8.13 -4.83 8.55
C MET A 134 -8.45 -3.40 9.01
N ALA A 135 -9.28 -2.67 8.28
CA ALA A 135 -9.74 -1.34 8.68
C ALA A 135 -10.53 -1.41 10.00
N CYS A 136 -11.38 -2.42 10.18
CA CYS A 136 -12.08 -2.66 11.42
C CYS A 136 -11.15 -3.05 12.57
N HIS A 137 -10.10 -3.83 12.32
CA HIS A 137 -9.09 -4.14 13.32
C HIS A 137 -8.23 -2.93 13.68
N HIS A 138 -7.91 -2.08 12.71
CA HIS A 138 -7.19 -0.82 12.95
C HIS A 138 -8.05 0.18 13.73
N SER A 139 -9.31 0.34 13.35
CA SER A 139 -10.21 1.25 14.07
C SER A 139 -10.53 0.79 15.50
N LYS A 140 -10.36 -0.47 15.83
CA LYS A 140 -10.46 -0.99 17.19
C LYS A 140 -9.21 -0.78 18.03
N LYS A 141 -8.07 -0.51 17.40
CA LYS A 141 -6.82 -0.15 18.09
C LYS A 141 -6.68 1.35 18.29
N PHE A 142 -7.49 2.12 17.63
CA PHE A 142 -7.59 3.57 17.73
C PHE A 142 -8.91 3.96 18.37
#